data_3f7d7cec954d170ab115e4bbc11355c8
#
_entry.id   3f7d7cec954d170ab115e4bbc11355c8
#
_cell.length_a   1.000
_cell.length_b   1.000
_cell.length_c   1.000
_cell.angle_alpha   90.00
_cell.angle_beta   90.00
_cell.angle_gamma   90.00
#
_symmetry.space_group_name_H-M   'P 1'
#
loop_
_entity.id
_entity.type
_entity.pdbx_description
1 polymer ?
#
loop_
_entity_poly.entity_id
_entity_poly.type
_entity_poly.pdbx_seq_one_letter_code
_entity_poly.pdbx_strand_id
1 'polypeptide(L)'
;VQTCALPICLALFLSNNDNSAKVDADGRITAEERGEAFIMARFHTFTIGVPFITLPKDLKFAWPNVPENNAIDTLVNTKLKKLRIEPSPTCTDEVFVRRVYLDIVGVLPTPDEYARFLESTLPNKRDLLVDELLGRKEFAELWVLKWAELLQIRSSNDVSKKAMLLYYTWLQEKIAKNVPTDEWVRELLGANGGTFKNPPTNYYQTERDILKVTENIAQVFMGMRIQCAQCHNHPFDRWTMDDYYSFAAFFAQVGRKQGEDYRELVVFDRGGGEVRHPVGGRNMPPKFLGAAAPTIPAGADRREVLAQWLTSPENPYFATSIANRVWAHFFGRGIIEPVDDIRVSNPPSNPELFQELGAKLKEYKFDFKNLVRDICNSEAYQRSSERNESNAADEQNFAHASARRIPAEQLLDCIGQATGLPDKFQGLPLGARAVQIADGQTRNYFLTTFGDRKST
;
A
#
# COMPACT_ATOMS: atom_id res chain seq x y z
N VAL A 1 0.56 -15.65 -42.74
CA VAL A 1 0.19 -15.48 -41.35
C VAL A 1 -1.30 -15.17 -41.32
N GLN A 2 -2.14 -16.19 -41.11
CA GLN A 2 -3.56 -15.99 -40.85
C GLN A 2 -3.67 -15.34 -39.45
N THR A 3 -3.94 -14.06 -39.40
CA THR A 3 -4.45 -13.41 -38.18
C THR A 3 -5.84 -14.01 -37.92
N CYS A 4 -5.89 -14.98 -37.01
CA CYS A 4 -7.17 -15.47 -36.52
C CYS A 4 -7.78 -14.32 -35.70
N ALA A 5 -8.67 -13.55 -36.30
CA ALA A 5 -9.52 -12.62 -35.58
C ALA A 5 -10.36 -13.47 -34.64
N LEU A 6 -10.10 -13.38 -33.33
CA LEU A 6 -10.92 -14.04 -32.31
C LEU A 6 -12.37 -13.57 -32.51
N PRO A 7 -13.35 -14.49 -32.59
CA PRO A 7 -14.73 -14.09 -32.78
C PRO A 7 -15.16 -13.19 -31.61
N ILE A 8 -15.52 -11.96 -31.90
CA ILE A 8 -15.95 -10.97 -30.90
C ILE A 8 -17.13 -11.48 -30.06
N CYS A 9 -17.94 -12.36 -30.63
CA CYS A 9 -19.06 -13.02 -29.96
C CYS A 9 -18.65 -13.97 -28.81
N LEU A 10 -17.37 -14.28 -28.67
CA LEU A 10 -16.85 -15.06 -27.54
C LEU A 10 -16.21 -14.18 -26.45
N ALA A 11 -16.12 -12.89 -26.67
CA ALA A 11 -15.63 -11.96 -25.68
C ALA A 11 -16.77 -11.56 -24.73
N LEU A 12 -16.46 -11.50 -23.43
CA LEU A 12 -17.34 -10.94 -22.42
C LEU A 12 -17.02 -9.45 -22.26
N PHE A 13 -17.99 -8.60 -22.50
CA PHE A 13 -17.88 -7.17 -22.29
C PHE A 13 -18.45 -6.78 -20.92
N LEU A 14 -17.75 -5.94 -20.18
CA LEU A 14 -18.09 -5.54 -18.81
C LEU A 14 -17.81 -4.05 -18.61
N SER A 15 -18.68 -3.37 -17.90
CA SER A 15 -18.44 -2.06 -17.32
C SER A 15 -18.17 -2.19 -15.82
N ASN A 16 -17.26 -1.41 -15.26
CA ASN A 16 -17.11 -1.33 -13.82
C ASN A 16 -18.07 -0.31 -13.19
N ASN A 17 -18.78 0.49 -14.00
CA ASN A 17 -19.75 1.49 -13.55
C ASN A 17 -20.85 1.68 -14.62
N ASP A 18 -21.87 0.83 -14.55
CA ASP A 18 -23.02 0.88 -15.46
C ASP A 18 -23.86 2.15 -15.35
N ASN A 19 -23.74 2.90 -14.23
CA ASN A 19 -24.42 4.18 -14.08
C ASN A 19 -23.81 5.26 -14.99
N SER A 20 -22.53 5.16 -15.33
CA SER A 20 -21.87 6.14 -16.20
C SER A 20 -21.76 5.68 -17.65
N ALA A 21 -21.52 4.40 -17.90
CA ALA A 21 -21.53 3.83 -19.22
C ALA A 21 -21.86 2.33 -19.19
N LYS A 22 -22.81 1.91 -20.00
CA LYS A 22 -23.18 0.49 -20.21
C LYS A 22 -22.51 -0.06 -21.43
N VAL A 23 -22.27 -1.36 -21.45
CA VAL A 23 -21.79 -2.08 -22.61
C VAL A 23 -22.67 -3.31 -22.86
N ASP A 24 -23.11 -3.51 -24.09
CA ASP A 24 -23.91 -4.67 -24.49
C ASP A 24 -23.03 -5.88 -24.90
N ALA A 25 -23.67 -7.01 -25.21
CA ALA A 25 -22.99 -8.24 -25.59
C ALA A 25 -22.18 -8.13 -26.92
N ASP A 26 -22.50 -7.14 -27.74
CA ASP A 26 -21.81 -6.86 -29.00
C ASP A 26 -20.66 -5.85 -28.83
N GLY A 27 -20.44 -5.35 -27.61
CA GLY A 27 -19.40 -4.38 -27.29
C GLY A 27 -19.78 -2.93 -27.59
N ARG A 28 -21.08 -2.65 -27.83
CA ARG A 28 -21.56 -1.28 -28.02
C ARG A 28 -21.67 -0.58 -26.69
N ILE A 29 -21.06 0.60 -26.58
CA ILE A 29 -21.05 1.42 -25.37
C ILE A 29 -22.14 2.48 -25.46
N THR A 30 -22.97 2.58 -24.43
CA THR A 30 -23.98 3.63 -24.25
C THR A 30 -23.63 4.50 -23.06
N ALA A 31 -23.50 5.82 -23.29
CA ALA A 31 -23.30 6.79 -22.23
C ALA A 31 -24.60 6.97 -21.42
N GLU A 32 -24.50 7.04 -20.12
CA GLU A 32 -25.60 7.20 -19.17
C GLU A 32 -25.39 8.49 -18.35
N GLU A 33 -25.31 8.40 -17.02
CA GLU A 33 -25.10 9.54 -16.13
C GLU A 33 -23.66 10.06 -16.18
N ARG A 34 -23.47 11.31 -15.78
CA ARG A 34 -22.15 11.92 -15.63
C ARG A 34 -21.25 11.08 -14.72
N GLY A 35 -20.05 10.75 -15.18
CA GLY A 35 -19.07 10.02 -14.39
C GLY A 35 -18.04 9.30 -15.24
N GLU A 36 -17.38 8.35 -14.64
CA GLU A 36 -16.33 7.54 -15.25
C GLU A 36 -16.72 6.08 -15.21
N ALA A 37 -16.38 5.36 -16.26
CA ALA A 37 -16.46 3.92 -16.34
C ALA A 37 -15.17 3.36 -16.95
N PHE A 38 -14.84 2.12 -16.63
CA PHE A 38 -13.80 1.36 -17.31
C PHE A 38 -14.47 0.18 -18.02
N ILE A 39 -14.45 0.23 -19.34
CA ILE A 39 -15.08 -0.79 -20.18
C ILE A 39 -14.05 -1.84 -20.53
N MET A 40 -14.35 -3.09 -20.24
CA MET A 40 -13.46 -4.23 -20.42
C MET A 40 -14.00 -5.21 -21.44
N ALA A 41 -13.09 -5.76 -22.25
CA ALA A 41 -13.33 -6.93 -23.06
C ALA A 41 -12.45 -8.07 -22.55
N ARG A 42 -13.07 -9.20 -22.23
CA ARG A 42 -12.42 -10.38 -21.70
C ARG A 42 -12.63 -11.59 -22.59
N PHE A 43 -11.53 -12.26 -22.89
CA PHE A 43 -11.54 -13.54 -23.57
C PHE A 43 -10.56 -14.50 -22.88
N HIS A 44 -11.06 -15.59 -22.35
CA HIS A 44 -10.28 -16.54 -21.57
C HIS A 44 -9.57 -15.84 -20.38
N THR A 45 -8.24 -15.85 -20.33
CA THR A 45 -7.41 -15.15 -19.30
C THR A 45 -6.98 -13.75 -19.72
N PHE A 46 -7.28 -13.35 -20.96
CA PHE A 46 -6.90 -12.02 -21.46
C PHE A 46 -8.01 -11.02 -21.17
N THR A 47 -7.64 -9.91 -20.59
CA THR A 47 -8.53 -8.78 -20.37
C THR A 47 -7.84 -7.52 -20.86
N ILE A 48 -8.55 -6.73 -21.63
CA ILE A 48 -8.16 -5.37 -22.02
C ILE A 48 -9.28 -4.44 -21.60
N GLY A 49 -8.97 -3.16 -21.38
CA GLY A 49 -10.01 -2.19 -21.05
C GLY A 49 -9.61 -0.79 -21.42
N VAL A 50 -10.61 0.07 -21.51
CA VAL A 50 -10.46 1.48 -21.85
C VAL A 50 -11.23 2.35 -20.86
N PRO A 51 -10.67 3.49 -20.43
CA PRO A 51 -11.40 4.46 -19.62
C PRO A 51 -12.44 5.17 -20.48
N PHE A 52 -13.61 5.40 -19.91
CA PHE A 52 -14.71 6.09 -20.53
C PHE A 52 -15.22 7.21 -19.61
N ILE A 53 -15.43 8.40 -20.16
CA ILE A 53 -15.92 9.55 -19.41
C ILE A 53 -17.22 10.01 -20.06
N THR A 54 -18.30 10.05 -19.27
CA THR A 54 -19.59 10.58 -19.69
C THR A 54 -19.77 11.99 -19.14
N LEU A 55 -20.03 12.94 -20.04
CA LEU A 55 -20.28 14.33 -19.66
C LEU A 55 -21.61 14.81 -20.29
N PRO A 56 -22.41 15.64 -19.59
CA PRO A 56 -23.57 16.28 -20.17
C PRO A 56 -23.18 17.14 -21.38
N LYS A 57 -23.97 17.05 -22.47
CA LYS A 57 -23.70 17.74 -23.74
C LYS A 57 -23.57 19.27 -23.58
N ASP A 58 -24.40 19.85 -22.71
CA ASP A 58 -24.49 21.30 -22.55
C ASP A 58 -23.78 21.81 -21.29
N LEU A 59 -22.88 21.00 -20.71
CA LEU A 59 -22.14 21.36 -19.51
C LEU A 59 -21.18 22.52 -19.78
N LYS A 60 -21.53 23.69 -19.27
CA LYS A 60 -20.64 24.84 -19.24
C LYS A 60 -19.60 24.67 -18.16
N PHE A 61 -18.34 24.79 -18.52
CA PHE A 61 -17.24 24.63 -17.57
C PHE A 61 -16.10 25.56 -17.95
N ALA A 62 -15.63 26.33 -16.99
CA ALA A 62 -14.41 27.11 -17.09
C ALA A 62 -13.45 26.64 -15.98
N TRP A 63 -12.24 26.28 -16.34
CA TRP A 63 -11.25 25.86 -15.35
C TRP A 63 -10.84 27.05 -14.47
N PRO A 64 -10.96 26.95 -13.13
CA PRO A 64 -10.49 28.01 -12.25
C PRO A 64 -8.95 28.09 -12.28
N ASN A 65 -8.41 29.28 -12.01
CA ASN A 65 -6.98 29.43 -11.84
C ASN A 65 -6.58 28.92 -10.44
N VAL A 66 -6.16 27.67 -10.35
CA VAL A 66 -5.74 27.04 -9.09
C VAL A 66 -4.21 26.88 -9.06
N PRO A 67 -3.58 27.03 -7.89
CA PRO A 67 -2.15 26.80 -7.76
C PRO A 67 -1.76 25.35 -8.03
N GLU A 68 -0.54 25.16 -8.50
CA GLU A 68 0.09 23.85 -8.68
C GLU A 68 1.49 23.93 -8.07
N ASN A 69 1.74 23.19 -7.00
CA ASN A 69 2.99 23.26 -6.27
C ASN A 69 4.01 22.23 -6.81
N ASN A 70 3.51 21.10 -7.35
CA ASN A 70 4.37 20.05 -7.89
C ASN A 70 3.65 19.19 -8.95
N ALA A 71 4.33 18.16 -9.45
CA ALA A 71 3.80 17.25 -10.48
C ALA A 71 2.49 16.55 -10.08
N ILE A 72 2.28 16.30 -8.78
CA ILE A 72 1.03 15.72 -8.27
C ILE A 72 -0.15 16.61 -8.65
N ASP A 73 -0.04 17.91 -8.41
CA ASP A 73 -1.11 18.86 -8.70
C ASP A 73 -1.41 18.94 -10.19
N THR A 74 -0.37 18.98 -11.01
CA THR A 74 -0.52 19.02 -12.47
C THR A 74 -1.29 17.80 -12.98
N LEU A 75 -0.98 16.60 -12.46
CA LEU A 75 -1.62 15.36 -12.89
C LEU A 75 -3.05 15.22 -12.34
N VAL A 76 -3.28 15.58 -11.08
CA VAL A 76 -4.62 15.62 -10.49
C VAL A 76 -5.50 16.64 -11.23
N ASN A 77 -5.01 17.85 -11.43
CA ASN A 77 -5.74 18.91 -12.13
C ASN A 77 -6.02 18.56 -13.60
N THR A 78 -5.08 17.92 -14.29
CA THR A 78 -5.29 17.43 -15.67
C THR A 78 -6.46 16.44 -15.71
N LYS A 79 -6.55 15.53 -14.75
CA LYS A 79 -7.68 14.60 -14.63
C LYS A 79 -8.98 15.33 -14.33
N LEU A 80 -8.98 16.25 -13.37
CA LEU A 80 -10.16 17.04 -12.99
C LEU A 80 -10.67 17.90 -14.16
N LYS A 81 -9.76 18.49 -14.97
CA LYS A 81 -10.12 19.22 -16.20
C LYS A 81 -10.85 18.32 -17.18
N LYS A 82 -10.38 17.09 -17.42
CA LYS A 82 -11.06 16.11 -18.28
C LYS A 82 -12.49 15.82 -17.80
N LEU A 83 -12.67 15.72 -16.47
CA LEU A 83 -13.95 15.39 -15.85
C LEU A 83 -14.88 16.61 -15.66
N ARG A 84 -14.39 17.82 -15.95
CA ARG A 84 -15.10 19.08 -15.70
C ARG A 84 -15.43 19.24 -14.20
N ILE A 85 -14.54 18.86 -13.32
CA ILE A 85 -14.67 18.97 -11.87
C ILE A 85 -13.77 20.11 -11.39
N GLU A 86 -14.32 21.06 -10.64
CA GLU A 86 -13.56 22.12 -10.00
C GLU A 86 -13.02 21.64 -8.65
N PRO A 87 -11.72 21.80 -8.37
CA PRO A 87 -11.18 21.48 -7.06
C PRO A 87 -11.69 22.44 -5.99
N SER A 88 -11.76 21.95 -4.76
CA SER A 88 -12.00 22.79 -3.60
C SER A 88 -10.81 23.70 -3.32
N PRO A 89 -11.02 24.88 -2.68
CA PRO A 89 -9.93 25.78 -2.33
C PRO A 89 -8.97 25.15 -1.31
N THR A 90 -7.80 25.74 -1.16
CA THR A 90 -6.83 25.41 -0.11
C THR A 90 -7.47 25.57 1.27
N CYS A 91 -7.22 24.64 2.18
CA CYS A 91 -7.71 24.74 3.56
C CYS A 91 -6.98 25.85 4.35
N THR A 92 -7.60 26.28 5.44
CA THR A 92 -6.97 27.26 6.36
C THR A 92 -5.76 26.63 7.07
N ASP A 93 -4.91 27.47 7.64
CA ASP A 93 -3.72 27.03 8.37
C ASP A 93 -4.07 26.22 9.63
N GLU A 94 -5.18 26.52 10.29
CA GLU A 94 -5.69 25.77 11.44
C GLU A 94 -6.05 24.32 11.06
N VAL A 95 -6.68 24.17 9.90
CA VAL A 95 -7.02 22.83 9.37
C VAL A 95 -5.75 22.10 8.92
N PHE A 96 -4.85 22.79 8.23
CA PHE A 96 -3.61 22.21 7.73
C PHE A 96 -2.73 21.67 8.88
N VAL A 97 -2.43 22.51 9.88
CA VAL A 97 -1.53 22.11 10.98
C VAL A 97 -2.06 20.89 11.73
N ARG A 98 -3.36 20.86 12.02
CA ARG A 98 -3.97 19.70 12.66
C ARG A 98 -3.89 18.43 11.79
N ARG A 99 -4.19 18.57 10.49
CA ARG A 99 -4.16 17.47 9.53
C ARG A 99 -2.76 16.87 9.40
N VAL A 100 -1.76 17.71 9.15
CA VAL A 100 -0.40 17.27 8.89
C VAL A 100 0.25 16.62 10.10
N TYR A 101 -0.04 17.09 11.33
CA TYR A 101 0.40 16.43 12.55
C TYR A 101 -0.19 15.02 12.69
N LEU A 102 -1.50 14.88 12.48
CA LEU A 102 -2.16 13.57 12.56
C LEU A 102 -1.66 12.61 11.48
N ASP A 103 -1.42 13.10 10.28
CA ASP A 103 -1.05 12.24 9.14
C ASP A 103 0.44 11.87 9.13
N ILE A 104 1.34 12.77 9.53
CA ILE A 104 2.79 12.52 9.53
C ILE A 104 3.23 11.84 10.82
N VAL A 105 2.77 12.31 12.00
CA VAL A 105 3.29 11.87 13.29
C VAL A 105 2.25 11.21 14.21
N GLY A 106 0.98 11.22 13.82
CA GLY A 106 -0.10 10.54 14.55
C GLY A 106 -0.44 11.14 15.91
N VAL A 107 -0.14 12.41 16.14
CA VAL A 107 -0.47 13.16 17.36
C VAL A 107 -1.06 14.52 17.01
N LEU A 108 -1.65 15.21 17.97
CA LEU A 108 -2.03 16.61 17.83
C LEU A 108 -0.81 17.52 18.02
N PRO A 109 -0.78 18.73 17.43
CA PRO A 109 0.17 19.74 17.81
C PRO A 109 -0.05 20.13 19.28
N THR A 110 1.00 20.45 20.01
CA THR A 110 0.87 21.10 21.32
C THR A 110 0.34 22.52 21.13
N PRO A 111 -0.24 23.16 22.19
CA PRO A 111 -0.68 24.54 22.09
C PRO A 111 0.42 25.51 21.61
N ASP A 112 1.66 25.33 22.05
CA ASP A 112 2.80 26.15 21.68
C ASP A 112 3.21 25.92 20.21
N GLU A 113 3.23 24.67 19.73
CA GLU A 113 3.50 24.34 18.33
C GLU A 113 2.43 24.92 17.41
N TYR A 114 1.16 24.81 17.83
CA TYR A 114 0.03 25.37 17.08
C TYR A 114 0.12 26.91 16.99
N ALA A 115 0.34 27.60 18.11
CA ALA A 115 0.47 29.05 18.15
C ALA A 115 1.67 29.52 17.30
N ARG A 116 2.84 28.91 17.46
CA ARG A 116 4.06 29.20 16.69
C ARG A 116 3.80 29.10 15.17
N PHE A 117 3.09 28.06 14.74
CA PHE A 117 2.79 27.89 13.32
C PHE A 117 1.83 28.96 12.78
N LEU A 118 0.77 29.30 13.53
CA LEU A 118 -0.19 30.31 13.09
C LEU A 118 0.40 31.73 13.05
N GLU A 119 1.23 32.06 14.03
CA GLU A 119 1.90 33.36 14.14
C GLU A 119 3.03 33.55 13.10
N SER A 120 3.50 32.45 12.50
CA SER A 120 4.54 32.50 11.47
C SER A 120 4.04 33.22 10.22
N THR A 121 4.78 34.22 9.78
CA THR A 121 4.53 35.00 8.55
C THR A 121 5.36 34.51 7.36
N LEU A 122 6.12 33.41 7.52
CA LEU A 122 6.95 32.87 6.45
C LEU A 122 6.07 32.32 5.32
N PRO A 123 6.34 32.66 4.05
CA PRO A 123 5.53 32.21 2.92
C PRO A 123 5.56 30.68 2.71
N ASN A 124 6.63 30.01 3.13
CA ASN A 124 6.83 28.57 3.05
C ASN A 124 6.66 27.83 4.39
N LYS A 125 5.89 28.39 5.33
CA LYS A 125 5.73 27.83 6.68
C LYS A 125 5.16 26.40 6.68
N ARG A 126 4.33 26.06 5.68
CA ARG A 126 3.76 24.71 5.54
C ARG A 126 4.84 23.69 5.16
N ASP A 127 5.70 24.03 4.21
CA ASP A 127 6.80 23.17 3.78
C ASP A 127 7.79 22.92 4.92
N LEU A 128 8.14 23.98 5.67
CA LEU A 128 9.02 23.91 6.83
C LEU A 128 8.43 23.04 7.93
N LEU A 129 7.12 23.11 8.16
CA LEU A 129 6.44 22.25 9.12
C LEU A 129 6.48 20.79 8.70
N VAL A 130 6.23 20.49 7.41
CA VAL A 130 6.33 19.14 6.88
C VAL A 130 7.74 18.57 7.12
N ASP A 131 8.80 19.35 6.83
CA ASP A 131 10.18 18.91 7.05
C ASP A 131 10.49 18.69 8.54
N GLU A 132 10.02 19.56 9.43
CA GLU A 132 10.14 19.38 10.88
C GLU A 132 9.51 18.05 11.33
N LEU A 133 8.27 17.77 10.89
CA LEU A 133 7.53 16.58 11.27
C LEU A 133 8.16 15.29 10.73
N LEU A 134 8.70 15.30 9.52
CA LEU A 134 9.42 14.16 8.94
C LEU A 134 10.69 13.81 9.72
N GLY A 135 11.27 14.77 10.46
CA GLY A 135 12.43 14.56 11.34
C GLY A 135 12.09 13.97 12.69
N ARG A 136 10.82 13.94 13.11
CA ARG A 136 10.39 13.52 14.45
C ARG A 136 10.42 12.00 14.62
N LYS A 137 10.68 11.55 15.86
CA LYS A 137 10.62 10.10 16.21
C LYS A 137 9.22 9.51 16.04
N GLU A 138 8.18 10.30 16.26
CA GLU A 138 6.78 9.91 16.14
C GLU A 138 6.42 9.50 14.70
N PHE A 139 7.11 10.05 13.70
CA PHE A 139 7.01 9.57 12.31
C PHE A 139 7.36 8.08 12.22
N ALA A 140 8.53 7.70 12.77
CA ALA A 140 8.95 6.32 12.74
C ALA A 140 7.99 5.41 13.53
N GLU A 141 7.51 5.84 14.71
CA GLU A 141 6.57 5.08 15.53
C GLU A 141 5.27 4.78 14.77
N LEU A 142 4.72 5.77 14.08
CA LEU A 142 3.50 5.60 13.27
C LEU A 142 3.70 4.64 12.09
N TRP A 143 4.80 4.79 11.35
CA TRP A 143 5.06 3.96 10.18
C TRP A 143 5.46 2.53 10.55
N VAL A 144 6.14 2.35 11.69
CA VAL A 144 6.42 1.01 12.23
C VAL A 144 5.13 0.26 12.52
N LEU A 145 4.12 0.90 13.15
CA LEU A 145 2.82 0.27 13.40
C LEU A 145 2.20 -0.26 12.09
N LYS A 146 2.17 0.57 11.04
CA LYS A 146 1.59 0.20 9.74
C LYS A 146 2.31 -0.96 9.07
N TRP A 147 3.64 -0.93 9.04
CA TRP A 147 4.42 -2.00 8.45
C TRP A 147 4.41 -3.27 9.31
N ALA A 148 4.36 -3.16 10.64
CA ALA A 148 4.27 -4.30 11.54
C ALA A 148 3.00 -5.13 11.30
N GLU A 149 1.89 -4.46 11.01
CA GLU A 149 0.64 -5.14 10.63
C GLU A 149 0.78 -5.90 9.32
N LEU A 150 1.30 -5.25 8.27
CA LEU A 150 1.51 -5.86 6.95
C LEU A 150 2.50 -7.04 6.99
N LEU A 151 3.54 -6.93 7.81
CA LEU A 151 4.55 -7.97 8.04
C LEU A 151 4.15 -8.99 9.10
N GLN A 152 2.91 -8.89 9.62
CA GLN A 152 2.33 -9.81 10.59
C GLN A 152 3.15 -9.94 11.88
N ILE A 153 3.74 -8.86 12.38
CA ILE A 153 4.52 -8.86 13.63
C ILE A 153 3.56 -9.06 14.80
N ARG A 154 3.58 -10.26 15.37
CA ARG A 154 2.73 -10.66 16.49
C ARG A 154 3.34 -11.83 17.26
N SER A 155 3.04 -11.94 18.54
CA SER A 155 3.31 -13.15 19.28
C SER A 155 2.25 -14.22 19.00
N SER A 156 2.63 -15.48 19.13
CA SER A 156 1.73 -16.64 18.99
C SER A 156 2.31 -17.83 19.75
N ASN A 157 1.65 -18.99 19.70
CA ASN A 157 2.21 -20.21 20.27
C ASN A 157 3.58 -20.59 19.66
N ASP A 158 3.79 -20.23 18.39
CA ASP A 158 5.01 -20.51 17.62
C ASP A 158 6.04 -19.37 17.66
N VAL A 159 5.61 -18.16 18.00
CA VAL A 159 6.46 -16.95 17.99
C VAL A 159 6.51 -16.38 19.41
N SER A 160 7.64 -16.55 20.08
CA SER A 160 7.82 -16.04 21.43
C SER A 160 7.76 -14.48 21.45
N LYS A 161 7.36 -13.91 22.59
CA LYS A 161 7.40 -12.45 22.78
C LYS A 161 8.78 -11.86 22.51
N LYS A 162 9.86 -12.58 22.87
CA LYS A 162 11.24 -12.13 22.59
C LYS A 162 11.50 -12.05 21.08
N ALA A 163 11.12 -13.08 20.32
CA ALA A 163 11.27 -13.13 18.88
C ALA A 163 10.48 -12.00 18.20
N MET A 164 9.23 -11.82 18.59
CA MET A 164 8.37 -10.75 18.11
C MET A 164 8.95 -9.35 18.40
N LEU A 165 9.40 -9.09 19.63
CA LEU A 165 10.00 -7.81 20.00
C LEU A 165 11.28 -7.52 19.24
N LEU A 166 12.15 -8.51 19.02
CA LEU A 166 13.35 -8.35 18.21
C LEU A 166 13.01 -8.00 16.77
N TYR A 167 11.99 -8.65 16.20
CA TYR A 167 11.53 -8.37 14.83
C TYR A 167 10.94 -6.95 14.74
N TYR A 168 10.11 -6.55 15.70
CA TYR A 168 9.59 -5.18 15.77
C TYR A 168 10.71 -4.14 15.90
N THR A 169 11.68 -4.37 16.78
CA THR A 169 12.82 -3.45 16.97
C THR A 169 13.67 -3.34 15.71
N TRP A 170 13.92 -4.45 15.00
CA TRP A 170 14.60 -4.40 13.71
C TRP A 170 13.88 -3.48 12.72
N LEU A 171 12.57 -3.65 12.57
CA LEU A 171 11.76 -2.80 11.69
C LEU A 171 11.79 -1.34 12.12
N GLN A 172 11.66 -1.09 13.44
CA GLN A 172 11.73 0.25 14.02
C GLN A 172 13.06 0.94 13.71
N GLU A 173 14.17 0.23 13.84
CA GLU A 173 15.49 0.76 13.49
C GLU A 173 15.62 1.10 12.02
N LYS A 174 15.10 0.25 11.11
CA LYS A 174 15.12 0.52 9.66
C LYS A 174 14.36 1.79 9.32
N ILE A 175 13.15 1.96 9.85
CA ILE A 175 12.32 3.14 9.58
C ILE A 175 12.90 4.39 10.27
N ALA A 176 13.34 4.30 11.52
CA ALA A 176 13.92 5.44 12.25
C ALA A 176 15.20 5.97 11.60
N LYS A 177 16.04 5.07 11.08
CA LYS A 177 17.26 5.41 10.33
C LYS A 177 16.99 5.79 8.87
N ASN A 178 15.74 5.80 8.46
CA ASN A 178 15.31 6.05 7.07
C ASN A 178 16.04 5.17 6.05
N VAL A 179 16.22 3.88 6.38
CA VAL A 179 16.81 2.91 5.44
C VAL A 179 15.88 2.77 4.23
N PRO A 180 16.39 2.84 2.99
CA PRO A 180 15.59 2.67 1.78
C PRO A 180 14.71 1.42 1.83
N THR A 181 13.46 1.55 1.37
CA THR A 181 12.47 0.47 1.47
C THR A 181 12.91 -0.79 0.73
N ASP A 182 13.58 -0.66 -0.40
CA ASP A 182 14.11 -1.78 -1.19
C ASP A 182 15.23 -2.53 -0.45
N GLU A 183 16.06 -1.84 0.33
CA GLU A 183 17.15 -2.45 1.09
C GLU A 183 16.64 -3.33 2.21
N TRP A 184 15.74 -2.82 3.08
CA TRP A 184 15.24 -3.65 4.17
C TRP A 184 14.27 -4.75 3.69
N VAL A 185 13.60 -4.58 2.55
CA VAL A 185 12.81 -5.66 1.93
C VAL A 185 13.72 -6.76 1.39
N ARG A 186 14.86 -6.43 0.76
CA ARG A 186 15.86 -7.44 0.38
C ARG A 186 16.39 -8.22 1.59
N GLU A 187 16.74 -7.50 2.65
CA GLU A 187 17.19 -8.12 3.91
C GLU A 187 16.13 -9.06 4.50
N LEU A 188 14.86 -8.63 4.49
CA LEU A 188 13.74 -9.43 4.98
C LEU A 188 13.58 -10.74 4.20
N LEU A 189 13.52 -10.63 2.88
CA LEU A 189 13.23 -11.80 2.03
C LEU A 189 14.39 -12.79 1.94
N GLY A 190 15.63 -12.31 1.95
CA GLY A 190 16.84 -13.14 1.94
C GLY A 190 17.29 -13.61 3.33
N ALA A 191 16.52 -13.32 4.40
CA ALA A 191 16.96 -13.57 5.77
C ALA A 191 17.22 -15.06 6.07
N ASN A 192 18.40 -15.31 6.63
CA ASN A 192 18.88 -16.63 7.09
C ASN A 192 19.45 -16.53 8.51
N GLY A 193 19.36 -17.60 9.28
CA GLY A 193 19.93 -17.67 10.64
C GLY A 193 18.89 -17.75 11.75
N GLY A 194 19.34 -17.57 12.97
CA GLY A 194 18.49 -17.64 14.18
C GLY A 194 17.60 -16.42 14.33
N THR A 195 16.36 -16.63 14.71
CA THR A 195 15.34 -15.58 14.90
C THR A 195 15.68 -14.56 15.98
N PHE A 196 16.61 -14.87 16.87
CA PHE A 196 17.12 -13.92 17.87
C PHE A 196 18.34 -13.15 17.37
N LYS A 197 19.21 -13.78 16.57
CA LYS A 197 20.45 -13.18 16.06
C LYS A 197 20.23 -12.40 14.74
N ASN A 198 19.30 -12.86 13.93
CA ASN A 198 18.88 -12.23 12.68
C ASN A 198 17.36 -12.02 12.69
N PRO A 199 16.85 -10.94 13.29
CA PRO A 199 15.43 -10.72 13.55
C PRO A 199 14.50 -10.80 12.32
N PRO A 200 14.86 -10.36 11.09
CA PRO A 200 13.99 -10.48 9.91
C PRO A 200 13.63 -11.92 9.56
N THR A 201 14.39 -12.93 10.03
CA THR A 201 14.01 -14.35 9.86
C THR A 201 12.69 -14.70 10.55
N ASN A 202 12.23 -13.89 11.50
CA ASN A 202 10.92 -14.04 12.13
C ASN A 202 9.75 -13.95 11.14
N TYR A 203 9.92 -13.28 10.00
CA TYR A 203 8.94 -13.29 8.92
C TYR A 203 8.56 -14.71 8.50
N TYR A 204 9.55 -15.60 8.36
CA TYR A 204 9.35 -17.01 8.03
C TYR A 204 8.97 -17.89 9.24
N GLN A 205 9.05 -17.36 10.46
CA GLN A 205 8.54 -18.04 11.65
C GLN A 205 7.06 -17.73 11.88
N THR A 206 6.64 -16.48 11.63
CA THR A 206 5.26 -16.03 11.79
C THR A 206 4.32 -16.77 10.85
N GLU A 207 4.75 -16.95 9.60
CA GLU A 207 4.03 -17.73 8.61
C GLU A 207 4.91 -18.85 8.08
N ARG A 208 4.45 -20.09 8.27
CA ARG A 208 5.21 -21.29 7.90
C ARG A 208 4.74 -21.95 6.62
N ASP A 209 3.51 -21.68 6.23
CA ASP A 209 2.96 -22.14 4.96
C ASP A 209 3.54 -21.29 3.82
N ILE A 210 4.29 -21.94 2.93
CA ILE A 210 4.94 -21.26 1.79
C ILE A 210 3.94 -20.62 0.83
N LEU A 211 2.71 -21.15 0.73
CA LEU A 211 1.67 -20.55 -0.11
C LEU A 211 1.18 -19.26 0.52
N LYS A 212 1.02 -19.21 1.84
CA LYS A 212 0.65 -18.01 2.57
C LYS A 212 1.75 -16.95 2.57
N VAL A 213 3.01 -17.35 2.69
CA VAL A 213 4.16 -16.44 2.48
C VAL A 213 4.12 -15.83 1.08
N THR A 214 3.87 -16.65 0.06
CA THR A 214 3.76 -16.23 -1.35
C THR A 214 2.64 -15.20 -1.54
N GLU A 215 1.45 -15.47 -1.00
CA GLU A 215 0.29 -14.56 -1.06
C GLU A 215 0.60 -13.24 -0.34
N ASN A 216 1.20 -13.29 0.85
CA ASN A 216 1.55 -12.08 1.60
C ASN A 216 2.55 -11.21 0.84
N ILE A 217 3.59 -11.80 0.24
CA ILE A 217 4.59 -11.04 -0.54
C ILE A 217 3.95 -10.39 -1.76
N ALA A 218 3.12 -11.11 -2.51
CA ALA A 218 2.40 -10.54 -3.65
C ALA A 218 1.48 -9.40 -3.21
N GLN A 219 0.76 -9.57 -2.12
CA GLN A 219 -0.21 -8.59 -1.62
C GLN A 219 0.48 -7.36 -1.01
N VAL A 220 1.50 -7.56 -0.18
CA VAL A 220 2.16 -6.46 0.55
C VAL A 220 3.07 -5.65 -0.37
N PHE A 221 3.90 -6.32 -1.16
CA PHE A 221 4.96 -5.64 -1.91
C PHE A 221 4.63 -5.41 -3.40
N MET A 222 3.71 -6.20 -3.96
CA MET A 222 3.31 -6.02 -5.36
C MET A 222 1.88 -5.50 -5.52
N GLY A 223 1.11 -5.42 -4.42
CA GLY A 223 -0.27 -4.96 -4.44
C GLY A 223 -1.23 -5.92 -5.17
N MET A 224 -0.94 -7.22 -5.17
CA MET A 224 -1.70 -8.21 -5.94
C MET A 224 -2.32 -9.28 -5.05
N ARG A 225 -3.60 -9.56 -5.25
CA ARG A 225 -4.31 -10.67 -4.61
C ARG A 225 -4.31 -11.87 -5.55
N ILE A 226 -3.42 -12.84 -5.29
CA ILE A 226 -3.27 -14.01 -6.15
C ILE A 226 -3.93 -15.28 -5.58
N GLN A 227 -4.61 -15.21 -4.44
CA GLN A 227 -5.15 -16.35 -3.71
C GLN A 227 -6.10 -17.21 -4.56
N CYS A 228 -6.91 -16.60 -5.43
CA CYS A 228 -7.81 -17.35 -6.30
C CYS A 228 -7.07 -18.30 -7.23
N ALA A 229 -5.83 -17.95 -7.62
CA ALA A 229 -5.00 -18.78 -8.49
C ALA A 229 -4.46 -20.04 -7.82
N GLN A 230 -4.66 -20.22 -6.51
CA GLN A 230 -4.33 -21.46 -5.79
C GLN A 230 -5.18 -22.65 -6.27
N CYS A 231 -6.46 -22.45 -6.59
CA CYS A 231 -7.40 -23.53 -6.90
C CYS A 231 -7.83 -23.58 -8.37
N HIS A 232 -7.81 -22.44 -9.06
CA HIS A 232 -8.18 -22.29 -10.48
C HIS A 232 -7.51 -21.04 -11.06
N ASN A 233 -7.48 -20.90 -12.38
CA ASN A 233 -7.00 -19.65 -12.98
C ASN A 233 -7.82 -18.47 -12.43
N HIS A 234 -7.13 -17.36 -12.12
CA HIS A 234 -7.77 -16.20 -11.47
C HIS A 234 -8.97 -15.70 -12.28
N PRO A 235 -10.18 -15.57 -11.67
CA PRO A 235 -11.41 -15.30 -12.44
C PRO A 235 -11.47 -13.88 -13.01
N PHE A 236 -10.69 -12.92 -12.46
CA PHE A 236 -10.75 -11.50 -12.83
C PHE A 236 -9.39 -10.91 -13.21
N ASP A 237 -8.35 -11.73 -13.27
CA ASP A 237 -7.00 -11.32 -13.62
C ASP A 237 -6.31 -12.41 -14.47
N ARG A 238 -5.12 -12.12 -14.97
CA ARG A 238 -4.34 -12.99 -15.86
C ARG A 238 -3.63 -14.16 -15.19
N TRP A 239 -3.60 -14.19 -13.85
CA TRP A 239 -2.81 -15.17 -13.09
C TRP A 239 -3.39 -16.58 -13.21
N THR A 240 -2.55 -17.49 -13.66
CA THR A 240 -2.90 -18.91 -13.74
C THR A 240 -2.44 -19.65 -12.48
N MET A 241 -2.95 -20.89 -12.30
CA MET A 241 -2.41 -21.78 -11.25
C MET A 241 -0.90 -22.01 -11.44
N ASP A 242 -0.43 -22.11 -12.69
CA ASP A 242 0.99 -22.25 -12.99
C ASP A 242 1.81 -21.05 -12.49
N ASP A 243 1.33 -19.83 -12.71
CA ASP A 243 2.00 -18.63 -12.21
C ASP A 243 2.07 -18.62 -10.68
N TYR A 244 0.98 -18.99 -10.01
CA TYR A 244 0.90 -19.06 -8.56
C TYR A 244 1.91 -20.05 -7.97
N TYR A 245 1.89 -21.31 -8.42
CA TYR A 245 2.78 -22.33 -7.91
C TYR A 245 4.25 -22.15 -8.32
N SER A 246 4.49 -21.56 -9.49
CA SER A 246 5.85 -21.17 -9.90
C SER A 246 6.39 -20.01 -9.06
N PHE A 247 5.55 -19.07 -8.66
CA PHE A 247 5.96 -18.01 -7.74
C PHE A 247 6.21 -18.57 -6.32
N ALA A 248 5.37 -19.48 -5.84
CA ALA A 248 5.59 -20.19 -4.58
C ALA A 248 6.88 -21.00 -4.55
N ALA A 249 7.38 -21.45 -5.69
CA ALA A 249 8.61 -22.25 -5.80
C ALA A 249 9.88 -21.52 -5.35
N PHE A 250 9.86 -20.18 -5.25
CA PHE A 250 10.95 -19.42 -4.63
C PHE A 250 11.12 -19.74 -3.14
N PHE A 251 10.07 -20.17 -2.46
CA PHE A 251 10.06 -20.46 -1.02
C PHE A 251 10.14 -21.97 -0.71
N ALA A 252 10.17 -22.83 -1.73
CA ALA A 252 10.17 -24.29 -1.56
C ALA A 252 11.36 -24.82 -0.73
N GLN A 253 12.46 -24.08 -0.72
CA GLN A 253 13.71 -24.48 -0.06
C GLN A 253 13.90 -23.88 1.33
N VAL A 254 12.91 -23.15 1.86
CA VAL A 254 12.96 -22.61 3.23
C VAL A 254 12.94 -23.75 4.24
N GLY A 255 14.08 -23.95 4.87
CA GLY A 255 14.25 -24.89 5.98
C GLY A 255 14.12 -24.20 7.34
N ARG A 256 13.68 -24.96 8.34
CA ARG A 256 13.60 -24.49 9.73
C ARG A 256 14.11 -25.59 10.63
N LYS A 257 14.90 -25.23 11.63
CA LYS A 257 15.34 -26.14 12.70
C LYS A 257 15.32 -25.41 14.03
N GLN A 258 15.26 -26.18 15.13
CA GLN A 258 15.32 -25.64 16.47
C GLN A 258 16.70 -25.01 16.72
N GLY A 259 16.73 -23.83 17.35
CA GLY A 259 17.93 -23.18 17.85
C GLY A 259 18.41 -23.77 19.19
N GLU A 260 19.44 -23.17 19.79
CA GLU A 260 19.93 -23.52 21.11
C GLU A 260 18.88 -23.20 22.20
N ASP A 261 18.22 -22.04 22.11
CA ASP A 261 17.05 -21.70 22.94
C ASP A 261 15.80 -22.34 22.31
N TYR A 262 14.99 -23.03 23.14
CA TYR A 262 13.75 -23.68 22.67
C TYR A 262 12.72 -22.71 22.05
N ARG A 263 12.89 -21.40 22.25
CA ARG A 263 12.04 -20.35 21.67
C ARG A 263 12.60 -19.78 20.37
N GLU A 264 13.81 -20.19 19.97
CA GLU A 264 14.48 -19.74 18.76
C GLU A 264 14.32 -20.74 17.64
N LEU A 265 13.98 -20.29 16.45
CA LEU A 265 14.10 -21.02 15.22
C LEU A 265 15.29 -20.54 14.41
N VAL A 266 15.91 -21.44 13.67
CA VAL A 266 16.93 -21.11 12.68
C VAL A 266 16.33 -21.37 11.30
N VAL A 267 16.23 -20.30 10.52
CA VAL A 267 15.78 -20.35 9.12
C VAL A 267 17.00 -20.49 8.22
N PHE A 268 16.92 -21.36 7.23
CA PHE A 268 18.04 -21.63 6.32
C PHE A 268 17.55 -22.12 4.94
N ASP A 269 18.38 -21.97 3.94
CA ASP A 269 18.16 -22.64 2.65
C ASP A 269 18.56 -24.12 2.75
N ARG A 270 17.63 -25.03 2.42
CA ARG A 270 17.89 -26.48 2.42
C ARG A 270 18.67 -26.96 1.19
N GLY A 271 18.87 -26.09 0.20
CA GLY A 271 19.47 -26.46 -1.08
C GLY A 271 18.64 -27.43 -1.92
N GLY A 272 17.41 -27.73 -1.50
CA GLY A 272 16.51 -28.67 -2.17
C GLY A 272 15.08 -28.52 -1.70
N GLY A 273 14.14 -29.01 -2.50
CA GLY A 273 12.71 -28.92 -2.29
C GLY A 273 12.02 -28.26 -3.48
N GLU A 274 10.84 -28.81 -3.82
CA GLU A 274 10.06 -28.35 -4.97
C GLU A 274 8.59 -28.19 -4.59
N VAL A 275 7.93 -27.23 -5.21
CA VAL A 275 6.48 -27.10 -5.16
C VAL A 275 5.87 -27.98 -6.23
N ARG A 276 4.87 -28.78 -5.87
CA ARG A 276 4.12 -29.59 -6.82
C ARG A 276 2.82 -28.93 -7.21
N HIS A 277 2.54 -28.91 -8.52
CA HIS A 277 1.25 -28.48 -9.00
C HIS A 277 0.16 -29.45 -8.57
N PRO A 278 -0.98 -28.99 -7.99
CA PRO A 278 -2.01 -29.90 -7.48
C PRO A 278 -2.66 -30.75 -8.59
N VAL A 279 -2.70 -30.21 -9.81
CA VAL A 279 -3.19 -30.96 -10.98
C VAL A 279 -1.98 -31.57 -11.70
N GLY A 280 -1.92 -32.91 -11.78
CA GLY A 280 -0.88 -33.63 -12.46
C GLY A 280 0.44 -33.81 -11.70
N GLY A 281 0.62 -33.21 -10.51
CA GLY A 281 1.74 -33.49 -9.60
C GLY A 281 3.14 -33.09 -10.10
N ARG A 282 3.23 -32.28 -11.18
CA ARG A 282 4.52 -31.87 -11.75
C ARG A 282 5.22 -30.86 -10.83
N ASN A 283 6.54 -30.90 -10.81
CA ASN A 283 7.35 -29.89 -10.11
C ASN A 283 7.27 -28.56 -10.84
N MET A 284 7.10 -27.47 -10.08
CA MET A 284 6.99 -26.13 -10.59
C MET A 284 8.31 -25.39 -10.45
N PRO A 285 8.96 -24.98 -11.57
CA PRO A 285 10.17 -24.18 -11.49
C PRO A 285 9.84 -22.76 -11.03
N PRO A 286 10.75 -22.07 -10.32
CA PRO A 286 10.57 -20.68 -9.94
C PRO A 286 10.38 -19.77 -11.16
N LYS A 287 9.33 -18.91 -11.10
CA LYS A 287 9.02 -17.92 -12.13
C LYS A 287 8.48 -16.67 -11.48
N PHE A 288 8.93 -15.52 -11.93
CA PHE A 288 8.42 -14.23 -11.47
C PHE A 288 6.99 -13.99 -11.95
N LEU A 289 6.19 -13.31 -11.16
CA LEU A 289 4.85 -12.91 -11.59
C LEU A 289 4.94 -11.84 -12.69
N GLY A 290 4.42 -12.17 -13.86
CA GLY A 290 4.37 -11.24 -15.01
C GLY A 290 5.72 -11.01 -15.70
N ALA A 291 6.75 -11.81 -15.38
CA ALA A 291 8.06 -11.75 -16.04
C ALA A 291 8.59 -13.15 -16.38
N ALA A 292 9.72 -13.20 -17.05
CA ALA A 292 10.38 -14.46 -17.41
C ALA A 292 10.88 -15.24 -16.18
N ALA A 293 11.05 -16.54 -16.32
CA ALA A 293 11.71 -17.35 -15.31
C ALA A 293 13.19 -16.91 -15.17
N PRO A 294 13.71 -16.77 -13.94
CA PRO A 294 15.11 -16.41 -13.74
C PRO A 294 16.05 -17.59 -14.04
N THR A 295 17.28 -17.27 -14.42
CA THR A 295 18.40 -18.20 -14.31
C THR A 295 18.90 -18.17 -12.87
N ILE A 296 18.70 -19.24 -12.11
CA ILE A 296 19.15 -19.34 -10.73
C ILE A 296 20.50 -20.09 -10.72
N PRO A 297 21.60 -19.48 -10.25
CA PRO A 297 22.87 -20.15 -10.11
C PRO A 297 22.78 -21.36 -9.19
N ALA A 298 23.57 -22.40 -9.46
CA ALA A 298 23.63 -23.57 -8.60
C ALA A 298 24.04 -23.18 -7.17
N GLY A 299 23.26 -23.60 -6.17
CA GLY A 299 23.50 -23.27 -4.75
C GLY A 299 23.10 -21.86 -4.32
N ALA A 300 22.49 -21.06 -5.20
CA ALA A 300 21.96 -19.76 -4.81
C ALA A 300 20.60 -19.91 -4.11
N ASP A 301 20.40 -19.14 -3.04
CA ASP A 301 19.11 -19.03 -2.37
C ASP A 301 18.08 -18.39 -3.32
N ARG A 302 17.02 -19.13 -3.62
CA ARG A 302 15.95 -18.67 -4.51
C ARG A 302 15.29 -17.37 -4.02
N ARG A 303 15.24 -17.16 -2.70
CA ARG A 303 14.65 -15.98 -2.07
C ARG A 303 15.46 -14.71 -2.34
N GLU A 304 16.80 -14.82 -2.39
CA GLU A 304 17.68 -13.70 -2.76
C GLU A 304 17.46 -13.27 -4.21
N VAL A 305 17.30 -14.23 -5.13
CA VAL A 305 16.99 -13.96 -6.54
C VAL A 305 15.64 -13.26 -6.67
N LEU A 306 14.63 -13.72 -5.92
CA LEU A 306 13.33 -13.05 -5.88
C LEU A 306 13.45 -11.64 -5.31
N ALA A 307 14.16 -11.46 -4.19
CA ALA A 307 14.32 -10.17 -3.53
C ALA A 307 14.99 -9.13 -4.44
N GLN A 308 16.03 -9.53 -5.17
CA GLN A 308 16.70 -8.69 -6.15
C GLN A 308 15.75 -8.26 -7.27
N TRP A 309 14.99 -9.19 -7.85
CA TRP A 309 14.02 -8.87 -8.89
C TRP A 309 12.90 -7.97 -8.37
N LEU A 310 12.35 -8.29 -7.20
CA LEU A 310 11.23 -7.54 -6.61
C LEU A 310 11.58 -6.08 -6.40
N THR A 311 12.78 -5.82 -5.89
CA THR A 311 13.26 -4.47 -5.53
C THR A 311 14.04 -3.79 -6.64
N SER A 312 14.16 -4.42 -7.81
CA SER A 312 14.82 -3.83 -8.97
C SER A 312 14.02 -2.61 -9.49
N PRO A 313 14.71 -1.56 -9.97
CA PRO A 313 14.05 -0.42 -10.62
C PRO A 313 13.20 -0.80 -11.84
N GLU A 314 13.50 -1.92 -12.50
CA GLU A 314 12.74 -2.45 -13.64
C GLU A 314 11.48 -3.20 -13.22
N ASN A 315 11.34 -3.55 -11.93
CA ASN A 315 10.11 -4.19 -11.45
C ASN A 315 8.92 -3.22 -11.58
N PRO A 316 7.84 -3.60 -12.28
CA PRO A 316 6.76 -2.67 -12.57
C PRO A 316 5.78 -2.48 -11.38
N TYR A 317 5.89 -3.30 -10.33
CA TYR A 317 4.88 -3.38 -9.28
C TYR A 317 5.33 -2.77 -7.96
N PHE A 318 6.56 -3.05 -7.53
CA PHE A 318 7.04 -2.74 -6.19
C PHE A 318 6.93 -1.24 -5.86
N ALA A 319 7.55 -0.39 -6.68
CA ALA A 319 7.55 1.05 -6.43
C ALA A 319 6.13 1.66 -6.46
N THR A 320 5.31 1.26 -7.43
CA THR A 320 3.93 1.76 -7.57
C THR A 320 3.02 1.26 -6.45
N SER A 321 3.19 0.02 -6.00
CA SER A 321 2.43 -0.55 -4.87
C SER A 321 2.76 0.18 -3.56
N ILE A 322 4.05 0.39 -3.26
CA ILE A 322 4.48 1.14 -2.08
C ILE A 322 3.97 2.59 -2.14
N ALA A 323 4.13 3.24 -3.28
CA ALA A 323 3.68 4.62 -3.46
C ALA A 323 2.15 4.75 -3.30
N ASN A 324 1.37 3.80 -3.81
CA ASN A 324 -0.09 3.79 -3.65
C ASN A 324 -0.51 3.61 -2.17
N ARG A 325 0.21 2.79 -1.40
CA ARG A 325 -0.03 2.64 0.05
C ARG A 325 0.28 3.92 0.82
N VAL A 326 1.40 4.59 0.48
CA VAL A 326 1.75 5.88 1.06
C VAL A 326 0.68 6.92 0.71
N TRP A 327 0.28 7.00 -0.55
CA TRP A 327 -0.80 7.88 -1.01
C TRP A 327 -2.11 7.65 -0.23
N ALA A 328 -2.55 6.40 -0.14
CA ALA A 328 -3.79 6.04 0.55
C ALA A 328 -3.78 6.44 2.04
N HIS A 329 -2.61 6.44 2.68
CA HIS A 329 -2.48 6.92 4.06
C HIS A 329 -2.86 8.41 4.18
N PHE A 330 -2.43 9.25 3.25
CA PHE A 330 -2.67 10.71 3.30
C PHE A 330 -4.06 11.12 2.76
N PHE A 331 -4.58 10.40 1.79
CA PHE A 331 -5.88 10.72 1.17
C PHE A 331 -7.05 9.87 1.67
N GLY A 332 -6.78 8.83 2.46
CA GLY A 332 -7.79 7.87 2.94
C GLY A 332 -8.28 6.90 1.87
N ARG A 333 -7.75 7.00 0.65
CA ARG A 333 -8.04 6.15 -0.50
C ARG A 333 -6.82 6.07 -1.41
N GLY A 334 -6.57 4.89 -1.96
CA GLY A 334 -5.54 4.69 -2.98
C GLY A 334 -5.94 5.26 -4.34
N ILE A 335 -4.96 5.46 -5.21
CA ILE A 335 -5.20 5.69 -6.64
C ILE A 335 -5.76 4.40 -7.27
N ILE A 336 -5.30 3.26 -6.79
CA ILE A 336 -5.98 1.96 -6.93
C ILE A 336 -6.54 1.62 -5.55
N GLU A 337 -7.84 1.31 -5.49
CA GLU A 337 -8.55 0.94 -4.28
C GLU A 337 -9.35 -0.36 -4.49
N PRO A 338 -9.21 -1.39 -3.63
CA PRO A 338 -8.26 -1.49 -2.50
C PRO A 338 -6.79 -1.44 -2.94
N VAL A 339 -5.91 -0.91 -2.05
CA VAL A 339 -4.49 -0.66 -2.36
C VAL A 339 -3.68 -1.91 -2.71
N ASP A 340 -4.18 -3.07 -2.37
CA ASP A 340 -3.60 -4.39 -2.57
C ASP A 340 -4.31 -5.22 -3.67
N ASP A 341 -5.07 -4.55 -4.56
CA ASP A 341 -5.84 -5.18 -5.64
C ASP A 341 -5.53 -4.57 -7.01
N ILE A 342 -4.22 -4.51 -7.34
CA ILE A 342 -3.72 -4.02 -8.62
C ILE A 342 -3.97 -5.07 -9.69
N ARG A 343 -4.91 -4.81 -10.60
CA ARG A 343 -5.27 -5.71 -11.71
C ARG A 343 -5.91 -4.95 -12.86
N VAL A 344 -5.97 -5.56 -14.03
CA VAL A 344 -6.55 -4.93 -15.23
C VAL A 344 -8.01 -4.51 -15.02
N SER A 345 -8.77 -5.32 -14.27
CA SER A 345 -10.18 -5.03 -13.99
C SER A 345 -10.41 -4.04 -12.83
N ASN A 346 -9.33 -3.59 -12.19
CA ASN A 346 -9.34 -2.54 -11.18
C ASN A 346 -8.26 -1.50 -11.50
N PRO A 347 -8.46 -0.68 -12.55
CA PRO A 347 -7.45 0.26 -13.01
C PRO A 347 -7.29 1.44 -12.04
N PRO A 348 -6.14 2.11 -12.06
CA PRO A 348 -5.95 3.33 -11.29
C PRO A 348 -6.93 4.42 -11.72
N SER A 349 -7.48 5.15 -10.75
CA SER A 349 -8.34 6.30 -11.01
C SER A 349 -7.61 7.40 -11.78
N ASN A 350 -6.30 7.52 -11.61
CA ASN A 350 -5.41 8.41 -12.36
C ASN A 350 -4.13 7.62 -12.73
N PRO A 351 -4.08 7.01 -13.93
CA PRO A 351 -2.94 6.19 -14.35
C PRO A 351 -1.62 6.94 -14.41
N GLU A 352 -1.65 8.18 -14.88
CA GLU A 352 -0.47 9.03 -15.01
C GLU A 352 0.12 9.35 -13.63
N LEU A 353 -0.74 9.71 -12.65
CA LEU A 353 -0.33 9.95 -11.27
C LEU A 353 0.23 8.68 -10.61
N PHE A 354 -0.40 7.54 -10.83
CA PHE A 354 0.05 6.26 -10.28
C PHE A 354 1.46 5.90 -10.74
N GLN A 355 1.75 6.11 -12.03
CA GLN A 355 3.08 5.87 -12.59
C GLN A 355 4.10 6.90 -12.11
N GLU A 356 3.73 8.18 -12.03
CA GLU A 356 4.61 9.26 -11.56
C GLU A 356 5.06 9.03 -10.12
N LEU A 357 4.15 8.68 -9.21
CA LEU A 357 4.52 8.42 -7.81
C LEU A 357 5.49 7.24 -7.69
N GLY A 358 5.30 6.18 -8.50
CA GLY A 358 6.25 5.07 -8.57
C GLY A 358 7.60 5.49 -9.13
N ALA A 359 7.62 6.33 -10.16
CA ALA A 359 8.84 6.88 -10.75
C ALA A 359 9.60 7.77 -9.75
N LYS A 360 8.88 8.65 -9.03
CA LYS A 360 9.45 9.50 -7.98
C LYS A 360 10.05 8.67 -6.85
N LEU A 361 9.38 7.61 -6.40
CA LEU A 361 9.94 6.74 -5.37
C LEU A 361 11.27 6.09 -5.81
N LYS A 362 11.37 5.68 -7.08
CA LYS A 362 12.63 5.17 -7.67
C LYS A 362 13.71 6.27 -7.76
N GLU A 363 13.35 7.48 -8.19
CA GLU A 363 14.24 8.65 -8.23
C GLU A 363 14.81 8.96 -6.85
N TYR A 364 13.98 8.87 -5.81
CA TYR A 364 14.36 9.02 -4.39
C TYR A 364 15.08 7.80 -3.81
N LYS A 365 15.44 6.82 -4.64
CA LYS A 365 16.12 5.58 -4.20
C LYS A 365 15.35 4.90 -3.06
N PHE A 366 14.04 4.83 -3.20
CA PHE A 366 13.11 4.24 -2.24
C PHE A 366 13.09 4.89 -0.83
N ASP A 367 13.58 6.13 -0.72
CA ASP A 367 13.33 6.98 0.44
C ASP A 367 11.90 7.53 0.41
N PHE A 368 11.00 6.87 1.14
CA PHE A 368 9.60 7.24 1.13
C PHE A 368 9.29 8.54 1.88
N LYS A 369 10.18 9.08 2.72
CA LYS A 369 10.00 10.41 3.34
C LYS A 369 9.95 11.51 2.29
N ASN A 370 10.74 11.41 1.23
CA ASN A 370 10.69 12.35 0.12
C ASN A 370 9.34 12.30 -0.60
N LEU A 371 8.78 11.10 -0.79
CA LEU A 371 7.43 10.96 -1.35
C LEU A 371 6.35 11.57 -0.43
N VAL A 372 6.48 11.37 0.88
CA VAL A 372 5.58 12.00 1.87
C VAL A 372 5.67 13.52 1.81
N ARG A 373 6.89 14.06 1.68
CA ARG A 373 7.10 15.51 1.49
C ARG A 373 6.37 16.04 0.26
N ASP A 374 6.52 15.41 -0.89
CA ASP A 374 5.85 15.81 -2.12
C ASP A 374 4.32 15.77 -1.98
N ILE A 375 3.80 14.72 -1.35
CA ILE A 375 2.37 14.58 -1.11
C ILE A 375 1.85 15.72 -0.21
N CYS A 376 2.49 15.96 0.94
CA CYS A 376 2.02 16.95 1.92
C CYS A 376 2.17 18.39 1.41
N ASN A 377 3.15 18.65 0.53
CA ASN A 377 3.37 19.95 -0.08
C ASN A 377 2.52 20.16 -1.34
N SER A 378 1.82 19.13 -1.84
CA SER A 378 0.90 19.30 -2.96
C SER A 378 -0.35 20.08 -2.56
N GLU A 379 -0.87 20.89 -3.47
CA GLU A 379 -2.15 21.57 -3.32
C GLU A 379 -3.29 20.57 -3.16
N ALA A 380 -3.21 19.43 -3.86
CA ALA A 380 -4.18 18.35 -3.78
C ALA A 380 -4.39 17.86 -2.33
N TYR A 381 -3.31 17.70 -1.55
CA TYR A 381 -3.39 17.34 -0.13
C TYR A 381 -3.90 18.48 0.74
N GLN A 382 -3.58 19.72 0.37
CA GLN A 382 -3.91 20.92 1.14
C GLN A 382 -5.35 21.44 0.88
N ARG A 383 -6.11 20.81 0.00
CA ARG A 383 -7.50 21.19 -0.28
C ARG A 383 -8.40 21.14 0.95
N SER A 384 -9.39 22.02 0.96
CA SER A 384 -10.49 22.01 1.94
C SER A 384 -11.38 20.77 1.73
N SER A 385 -12.09 20.37 2.78
CA SER A 385 -13.18 19.40 2.71
C SER A 385 -14.52 19.99 2.29
N GLU A 386 -14.60 21.32 2.10
CA GLU A 386 -15.77 21.97 1.56
C GLU A 386 -15.98 21.56 0.12
N ARG A 387 -17.21 21.12 -0.19
CA ARG A 387 -17.57 20.65 -1.53
C ARG A 387 -18.25 21.78 -2.31
N ASN A 388 -18.02 21.83 -3.60
CA ASN A 388 -18.78 22.65 -4.53
C ASN A 388 -19.73 21.79 -5.36
N GLU A 389 -20.59 22.42 -6.16
CA GLU A 389 -21.59 21.72 -6.97
C GLU A 389 -20.96 20.70 -7.93
N SER A 390 -19.76 20.99 -8.48
CA SER A 390 -19.12 20.12 -9.46
C SER A 390 -18.40 18.93 -8.85
N ASN A 391 -17.93 19.03 -7.58
CA ASN A 391 -17.16 18.00 -6.89
C ASN A 391 -17.90 17.30 -5.76
N ALA A 392 -19.16 17.65 -5.51
CA ALA A 392 -19.93 17.11 -4.38
C ALA A 392 -20.04 15.58 -4.40
N ALA A 393 -20.07 14.97 -5.58
CA ALA A 393 -20.13 13.52 -5.78
C ALA A 393 -18.74 12.88 -6.06
N ASP A 394 -17.66 13.67 -6.08
CA ASP A 394 -16.32 13.12 -6.33
C ASP A 394 -15.79 12.41 -5.08
N GLU A 395 -15.54 11.11 -5.21
CA GLU A 395 -14.93 10.31 -4.15
C GLU A 395 -13.57 9.72 -4.55
N GLN A 396 -13.14 9.88 -5.80
CA GLN A 396 -11.96 9.15 -6.31
C GLN A 396 -10.93 10.00 -7.05
N ASN A 397 -11.24 11.26 -7.36
CA ASN A 397 -10.36 12.11 -8.17
C ASN A 397 -9.64 13.19 -7.35
N PHE A 398 -9.78 13.13 -6.01
CA PHE A 398 -9.07 14.01 -5.08
C PHE A 398 -9.37 15.51 -5.29
N ALA A 399 -10.59 15.82 -5.74
CA ALA A 399 -11.02 17.22 -5.95
C ALA A 399 -11.18 18.00 -4.65
N HIS A 400 -11.38 17.32 -3.53
CA HIS A 400 -11.48 17.88 -2.18
C HIS A 400 -10.88 16.91 -1.16
N ALA A 401 -10.59 17.39 0.05
CA ALA A 401 -10.19 16.51 1.14
C ALA A 401 -11.38 15.70 1.65
N SER A 402 -11.16 14.41 1.87
CA SER A 402 -12.18 13.51 2.43
C SER A 402 -12.10 13.45 3.95
N ALA A 403 -13.25 13.41 4.61
CA ALA A 403 -13.31 13.11 6.05
C ALA A 403 -12.89 11.65 6.28
N ARG A 404 -11.97 11.45 7.22
CA ARG A 404 -11.42 10.13 7.56
C ARG A 404 -11.61 9.83 9.03
N ARG A 405 -11.82 8.56 9.36
CA ARG A 405 -11.71 8.11 10.75
C ARG A 405 -10.24 8.10 11.16
N ILE A 406 -9.97 8.64 12.34
CA ILE A 406 -8.65 8.50 12.96
C ILE A 406 -8.51 7.04 13.41
N PRO A 407 -7.43 6.33 13.10
CA PRO A 407 -7.17 4.99 13.60
C PRO A 407 -7.23 4.93 15.14
N ALA A 408 -7.68 3.81 15.69
CA ALA A 408 -7.96 3.69 17.12
C ALA A 408 -6.74 3.99 17.99
N GLU A 409 -5.56 3.54 17.59
CA GLU A 409 -4.30 3.81 18.30
C GLU A 409 -3.98 5.32 18.33
N GLN A 410 -4.09 5.98 17.19
CA GLN A 410 -3.87 7.45 17.11
C GLN A 410 -4.94 8.21 17.89
N LEU A 411 -6.21 7.76 17.81
CA LEU A 411 -7.30 8.40 18.55
C LEU A 411 -7.06 8.30 20.07
N LEU A 412 -6.65 7.12 20.57
CA LEU A 412 -6.35 6.91 21.97
C LEU A 412 -5.19 7.81 22.44
N ASP A 413 -4.13 7.89 21.63
CA ASP A 413 -2.99 8.77 21.89
C ASP A 413 -3.40 10.25 21.93
N CYS A 414 -4.25 10.70 21.00
CA CYS A 414 -4.78 12.07 20.96
C CYS A 414 -5.65 12.37 22.19
N ILE A 415 -6.47 11.43 22.65
CA ILE A 415 -7.27 11.58 23.87
C ILE A 415 -6.35 11.69 25.08
N GLY A 416 -5.35 10.80 25.19
CA GLY A 416 -4.35 10.87 26.27
C GLY A 416 -3.58 12.18 26.31
N GLN A 417 -3.21 12.71 25.13
CA GLN A 417 -2.55 14.01 25.00
C GLN A 417 -3.47 15.17 25.42
N ALA A 418 -4.73 15.18 24.95
CA ALA A 418 -5.67 16.26 25.23
C ALA A 418 -6.12 16.30 26.69
N THR A 419 -6.21 15.14 27.36
CA THR A 419 -6.64 15.03 28.77
C THR A 419 -5.49 15.08 29.77
N GLY A 420 -4.25 14.91 29.32
CA GLY A 420 -3.08 14.71 30.19
C GLY A 420 -3.07 13.36 30.92
N LEU A 421 -3.94 12.41 30.50
CA LEU A 421 -4.10 11.10 31.12
C LEU A 421 -3.75 9.99 30.10
N PRO A 422 -2.47 9.63 29.95
CA PRO A 422 -2.07 8.56 29.05
C PRO A 422 -2.60 7.21 29.52
N ASP A 423 -2.99 6.37 28.59
CA ASP A 423 -3.39 4.99 28.88
C ASP A 423 -2.18 4.14 29.30
N LYS A 424 -2.45 2.97 29.87
CA LYS A 424 -1.42 2.06 30.35
C LYS A 424 -1.46 0.76 29.57
N PHE A 425 -0.35 0.41 28.94
CA PHE A 425 -0.22 -0.80 28.13
C PHE A 425 0.67 -1.83 28.81
N GLN A 426 0.24 -3.09 28.79
CA GLN A 426 1.01 -4.18 29.39
C GLN A 426 2.35 -4.35 28.66
N GLY A 427 3.45 -4.32 29.41
CA GLY A 427 4.80 -4.50 28.88
C GLY A 427 5.44 -3.23 28.30
N LEU A 428 4.75 -2.09 28.36
CA LEU A 428 5.29 -0.80 27.99
C LEU A 428 5.44 0.11 29.21
N PRO A 429 6.39 1.07 29.18
CA PRO A 429 6.55 2.05 30.25
C PRO A 429 5.31 2.96 30.36
N LEU A 430 5.11 3.55 31.53
CA LEU A 430 4.06 4.55 31.72
C LEU A 430 4.30 5.74 30.79
N GLY A 431 3.24 6.20 30.13
CA GLY A 431 3.33 7.28 29.13
C GLY A 431 3.71 6.80 27.71
N ALA A 432 3.87 5.49 27.51
CA ALA A 432 3.98 4.94 26.15
C ALA A 432 2.68 5.18 25.37
N ARG A 433 2.82 5.36 24.08
CA ARG A 433 1.72 5.60 23.15
C ARG A 433 1.14 4.28 22.63
N ALA A 434 -0.14 4.30 22.27
CA ALA A 434 -0.82 3.13 21.69
C ALA A 434 -0.18 2.69 20.35
N VAL A 435 0.33 3.63 19.56
CA VAL A 435 1.07 3.32 18.32
C VAL A 435 2.37 2.57 18.54
N GLN A 436 2.90 2.52 19.77
CA GLN A 436 4.11 1.77 20.15
C GLN A 436 3.83 0.32 20.57
N ILE A 437 2.56 -0.11 20.54
CA ILE A 437 2.20 -1.49 20.85
C ILE A 437 2.72 -2.41 19.73
N ALA A 438 3.79 -3.13 20.04
CA ALA A 438 4.45 -4.04 19.08
C ALA A 438 3.61 -5.31 18.80
N ASP A 439 2.85 -5.78 19.80
CA ASP A 439 2.12 -7.04 19.71
C ASP A 439 0.64 -6.80 19.36
N GLY A 440 0.23 -7.15 18.17
CA GLY A 440 -1.17 -7.09 17.73
C GLY A 440 -2.15 -7.92 18.60
N GLN A 441 -1.64 -8.83 19.44
CA GLN A 441 -2.45 -9.61 20.40
C GLN A 441 -2.70 -8.87 21.73
N THR A 442 -2.13 -7.70 21.93
CA THR A 442 -2.33 -6.91 23.15
C THR A 442 -3.80 -6.51 23.28
N ARG A 443 -4.42 -6.92 24.39
CA ARG A 443 -5.83 -6.59 24.67
C ARG A 443 -5.90 -5.20 25.31
N ASN A 444 -6.69 -4.34 24.71
CA ASN A 444 -7.08 -3.04 25.24
C ASN A 444 -8.54 -2.79 24.87
N TYR A 445 -9.38 -2.41 25.84
CA TYR A 445 -10.83 -2.22 25.61
C TYR A 445 -11.11 -1.17 24.53
N PHE A 446 -10.41 -0.04 24.57
CA PHE A 446 -10.60 1.04 23.58
C PHE A 446 -10.25 0.58 22.18
N LEU A 447 -9.06 -0.06 22.02
CA LEU A 447 -8.59 -0.56 20.72
C LEU A 447 -9.48 -1.67 20.17
N THR A 448 -10.11 -2.48 21.04
CA THR A 448 -11.06 -3.51 20.61
C THR A 448 -12.39 -2.90 20.17
N THR A 449 -12.81 -1.79 20.82
CA THR A 449 -14.11 -1.14 20.53
C THR A 449 -14.04 -0.24 19.29
N PHE A 450 -12.94 0.50 19.13
CA PHE A 450 -12.79 1.51 18.07
C PHE A 450 -11.89 1.08 16.92
N GLY A 451 -11.11 0.01 17.08
CA GLY A 451 -10.26 -0.56 16.04
C GLY A 451 -10.98 -1.64 15.24
N ASP A 452 -10.52 -1.87 14.01
CA ASP A 452 -11.00 -2.99 13.17
C ASP A 452 -10.35 -4.34 13.57
N ARG A 453 -9.73 -4.39 14.76
CA ARG A 453 -9.17 -5.63 15.28
C ARG A 453 -10.30 -6.60 15.56
N LYS A 454 -10.66 -7.39 14.55
CA LYS A 454 -11.50 -8.57 14.77
C LYS A 454 -10.77 -9.44 15.78
N SER A 455 -11.37 -9.61 16.94
CA SER A 455 -10.98 -10.65 17.88
C SER A 455 -11.15 -11.98 17.17
N THR A 456 -10.07 -12.53 16.64
CA THR A 456 -9.99 -13.93 16.19
C THR A 456 -9.76 -14.83 17.39
#